data_66f4a133328d6a4990cec75bfb8d415a
#
_entry.id   66f4a133328d6a4990cec75bfb8d415a
#
_cell.length_a   1.000
_cell.length_b   1.000
_cell.length_c   1.000
_cell.angle_alpha   90.00
_cell.angle_beta   90.00
_cell.angle_gamma   90.00
#
_symmetry.space_group_name_H-M   'P 1'
#
loop_
_entity.id
_entity.type
_entity.pdbx_description
1 polymer ?
#
loop_
_entity_poly.entity_id
_entity_poly.type
_entity_poly.pdbx_seq_one_letter_code
_entity_poly.pdbx_strand_id
1 'polypeptide(L)'
;MKQQRIHKVHREKEKLRKEFREMMISIGNSLSAGYSIENALKTAKNDLEMYEEHSLLAKELQLLINKLKMNEPVDNLLFDMAEHVGLEEFYQFAQVISIAKKSGGNLIEITENTIEHLSQAIQTKEEIHTMIAAKQ
;
A
#
# COMPACT_ATOMS: atom_id res chain seq x y z
N MET A 1 25.33 5.49 -15.99
CA MET A 1 24.79 6.51 -15.10
C MET A 1 23.29 6.62 -15.18
N LYS A 2 22.67 6.92 -16.33
CA LYS A 2 21.21 6.92 -16.46
C LYS A 2 20.59 5.53 -16.20
N GLN A 3 21.25 4.47 -16.67
CA GLN A 3 20.79 3.09 -16.48
C GLN A 3 20.77 2.67 -15.01
N GLN A 4 21.77 3.09 -14.23
CA GLN A 4 21.82 2.78 -12.81
C GLN A 4 20.70 3.45 -12.03
N ARG A 5 20.34 4.68 -12.39
CA ARG A 5 19.19 5.38 -11.80
C ARG A 5 17.87 4.69 -12.13
N ILE A 6 17.70 4.27 -13.37
CA ILE A 6 16.48 3.59 -13.82
C ILE A 6 16.31 2.26 -13.07
N HIS A 7 17.40 1.46 -12.97
CA HIS A 7 17.35 0.20 -12.23
C HIS A 7 17.09 0.41 -10.73
N LYS A 8 17.68 1.44 -10.14
CA LYS A 8 17.47 1.75 -8.73
C LYS A 8 16.02 2.16 -8.46
N VAL A 9 15.47 3.05 -9.28
CA VAL A 9 14.07 3.51 -9.18
C VAL A 9 13.12 2.34 -9.36
N HIS A 10 13.39 1.46 -10.32
CA HIS A 10 12.57 0.29 -10.57
C HIS A 10 12.56 -0.68 -9.37
N ARG A 11 13.72 -0.95 -8.79
CA ARG A 11 13.84 -1.80 -7.59
C ARG A 11 13.11 -1.18 -6.39
N GLU A 12 13.20 0.13 -6.23
CA GLU A 12 12.51 0.84 -5.17
C GLU A 12 11.00 0.75 -5.32
N LYS A 13 10.48 0.85 -6.54
CA LYS A 13 9.05 0.68 -6.83
C LYS A 13 8.58 -0.74 -6.55
N GLU A 14 9.36 -1.75 -6.92
CA GLU A 14 9.03 -3.15 -6.63
C GLU A 14 9.01 -3.40 -5.12
N LYS A 15 9.98 -2.85 -4.41
CA LYS A 15 10.02 -2.93 -2.94
C LYS A 15 8.79 -2.26 -2.33
N LEU A 16 8.42 -1.07 -2.81
CA LEU A 16 7.22 -0.36 -2.35
C LEU A 16 5.95 -1.15 -2.61
N ARG A 17 5.83 -1.81 -3.77
CA ARG A 17 4.67 -2.65 -4.06
C ARG A 17 4.56 -3.81 -3.10
N LYS A 18 5.68 -4.44 -2.75
CA LYS A 18 5.69 -5.53 -1.76
C LYS A 18 5.30 -5.04 -0.38
N GLU A 19 5.81 -3.88 0.04
CA GLU A 19 5.41 -3.25 1.29
C GLU A 19 3.93 -2.89 1.28
N PHE A 20 3.44 -2.36 0.16
CA PHE A 20 2.03 -2.02 0.01
C PHE A 20 1.14 -3.26 0.10
N ARG A 21 1.56 -4.37 -0.52
CA ARG A 21 0.85 -5.64 -0.39
C ARG A 21 0.76 -6.10 1.06
N GLU A 22 1.85 -6.03 1.81
CA GLU A 22 1.87 -6.38 3.23
C GLU A 22 0.96 -5.44 4.04
N MET A 23 0.99 -4.16 3.73
CA MET A 23 0.07 -3.18 4.34
C MET A 23 -1.39 -3.56 4.10
N MET A 24 -1.74 -3.92 2.87
CA MET A 24 -3.10 -4.30 2.51
C MET A 24 -3.55 -5.57 3.21
N ILE A 25 -2.67 -6.55 3.33
CA ILE A 25 -2.96 -7.80 4.06
C ILE A 25 -3.26 -7.49 5.54
N SER A 26 -2.44 -6.63 6.16
CA SER A 26 -2.65 -6.20 7.53
C SER A 26 -3.98 -5.47 7.70
N ILE A 27 -4.29 -4.54 6.80
CA ILE A 27 -5.56 -3.80 6.81
C ILE A 27 -6.74 -4.77 6.67
N GLY A 28 -6.67 -5.69 5.72
CA GLY A 28 -7.73 -6.68 5.50
C GLY A 28 -8.00 -7.53 6.73
N ASN A 29 -6.94 -7.99 7.39
CA ASN A 29 -7.06 -8.78 8.63
C ASN A 29 -7.71 -7.97 9.75
N SER A 30 -7.32 -6.71 9.91
CA SER A 30 -7.88 -5.82 10.92
C SER A 30 -9.35 -5.52 10.68
N LEU A 31 -9.72 -5.21 9.44
CA LEU A 31 -11.11 -4.95 9.08
C LEU A 31 -11.97 -6.20 9.29
N SER A 32 -11.47 -7.37 8.94
CA SER A 32 -12.17 -8.63 9.16
C SER A 32 -12.37 -8.94 10.64
N ALA A 33 -11.46 -8.47 11.49
CA ALA A 33 -11.58 -8.59 12.95
C ALA A 33 -12.50 -7.53 13.56
N GLY A 34 -13.06 -6.63 12.76
CA GLY A 34 -14.00 -5.61 13.22
C GLY A 34 -13.38 -4.25 13.55
N TYR A 35 -12.10 -4.05 13.27
CA TYR A 35 -11.46 -2.76 13.51
C TYR A 35 -11.90 -1.73 12.47
N SER A 36 -11.86 -0.45 12.87
CA SER A 36 -12.07 0.66 11.93
C SER A 36 -10.88 0.79 10.98
N ILE A 37 -11.06 1.52 9.87
CA ILE A 37 -9.96 1.77 8.94
C ILE A 37 -8.82 2.54 9.64
N GLU A 38 -9.13 3.47 10.53
CA GLU A 38 -8.13 4.23 11.28
C GLU A 38 -7.26 3.30 12.14
N ASN A 39 -7.89 2.38 12.87
CA ASN A 39 -7.17 1.41 13.70
C ASN A 39 -6.43 0.39 12.84
N ALA A 40 -7.00 0.00 11.70
CA ALA A 40 -6.34 -0.89 10.75
C ALA A 40 -5.04 -0.28 10.22
N LEU A 41 -5.03 1.03 9.95
CA LEU A 41 -3.83 1.73 9.51
C LEU A 41 -2.73 1.75 10.58
N LYS A 42 -3.10 1.92 11.84
CA LYS A 42 -2.14 1.86 12.96
C LYS A 42 -1.50 0.48 13.07
N THR A 43 -2.30 -0.57 12.97
CA THR A 43 -1.80 -1.95 12.99
C THR A 43 -0.90 -2.23 11.79
N ALA A 44 -1.29 -1.75 10.61
CA ALA A 44 -0.49 -1.91 9.41
C ALA A 44 0.89 -1.27 9.52
N LYS A 45 0.97 -0.09 10.15
CA LYS A 45 2.25 0.57 10.40
C LYS A 45 3.16 -0.32 11.27
N ASN A 46 2.62 -0.88 12.35
CA ASN A 46 3.39 -1.77 13.22
C ASN A 46 3.84 -3.04 12.51
N ASP A 47 2.96 -3.64 11.72
CA ASP A 47 3.28 -4.85 10.95
C ASP A 47 4.37 -4.58 9.90
N LEU A 48 4.31 -3.43 9.23
CA LEU A 48 5.33 -3.04 8.26
C LEU A 48 6.71 -2.84 8.92
N GLU A 49 6.75 -2.28 10.11
CA GLU A 49 8.01 -2.11 10.84
C GLU A 49 8.64 -3.46 11.17
N MET A 50 7.83 -4.48 11.40
CA MET A 50 8.30 -5.85 11.63
C MET A 50 8.71 -6.55 10.34
N TYR A 51 8.04 -6.23 9.23
CA TYR A 51 8.31 -6.83 7.93
C TYR A 51 9.59 -6.29 7.30
N GLU A 52 9.84 -4.99 7.42
CA GLU A 52 10.97 -4.31 6.78
C GLU A 52 11.53 -3.23 7.71
N GLU A 53 12.81 -3.34 8.06
CA GLU A 53 13.46 -2.46 9.04
C GLU A 53 13.37 -0.97 8.67
N HIS A 54 13.52 -0.63 7.40
CA HIS A 54 13.47 0.76 6.94
C HIS A 54 12.31 0.98 5.97
N SER A 55 11.12 0.52 6.36
CA SER A 55 9.93 0.65 5.53
C SER A 55 9.56 2.11 5.28
N LEU A 56 9.55 2.52 4.02
CA LEU A 56 9.08 3.84 3.63
C LEU A 56 7.59 4.00 3.93
N LEU A 57 6.79 2.96 3.67
CA LEU A 57 5.36 3.02 3.95
C LEU A 57 5.07 3.14 5.43
N ALA A 58 5.85 2.49 6.29
CA ALA A 58 5.69 2.64 7.73
C ALA A 58 5.94 4.07 8.18
N LYS A 59 6.95 4.73 7.62
CA LYS A 59 7.25 6.13 7.91
C LYS A 59 6.10 7.04 7.45
N GLU A 60 5.59 6.83 6.25
CA GLU A 60 4.48 7.60 5.71
C GLU A 60 3.20 7.36 6.52
N LEU A 61 2.96 6.12 6.94
CA LEU A 61 1.81 5.80 7.80
C LEU A 61 1.92 6.49 9.16
N GLN A 62 3.11 6.61 9.72
CA GLN A 62 3.29 7.33 10.99
C GLN A 62 2.89 8.79 10.85
N LEU A 63 3.26 9.44 9.73
CA LEU A 63 2.87 10.82 9.46
C LEU A 63 1.34 10.93 9.33
N LEU A 64 0.73 9.99 8.61
CA LEU A 64 -0.71 9.93 8.46
C LEU A 64 -1.41 9.76 9.82
N ILE A 65 -0.93 8.84 10.65
CA ILE A 65 -1.50 8.58 11.98
C ILE A 65 -1.42 9.83 12.86
N ASN A 66 -0.33 10.57 12.79
CA ASN A 66 -0.19 11.83 13.53
C ASN A 66 -1.26 12.85 13.12
N LYS A 67 -1.57 12.92 11.82
CA LYS A 67 -2.62 13.80 11.31
C LYS A 67 -4.02 13.32 11.63
N LEU A 68 -4.23 12.00 11.73
CA LEU A 68 -5.51 11.45 12.19
C LEU A 68 -5.85 11.93 13.59
N LYS A 69 -4.86 12.12 14.46
CA LYS A 69 -5.04 12.65 15.81
C LYS A 69 -5.55 14.08 15.82
N MET A 70 -5.38 14.80 14.70
CA MET A 70 -5.87 16.16 14.51
C MET A 70 -7.27 16.19 13.86
N ASN A 71 -7.93 15.05 13.78
CA ASN A 71 -9.28 14.89 13.21
C ASN A 71 -9.37 15.21 11.71
N GLU A 72 -8.25 15.07 10.98
CA GLU A 72 -8.29 15.19 9.51
C GLU A 72 -8.94 13.93 8.91
N PRO A 73 -9.75 14.07 7.84
CA PRO A 73 -10.41 12.91 7.23
C PRO A 73 -9.41 11.91 6.66
N VAL A 74 -9.65 10.62 6.94
CA VAL A 74 -8.73 9.54 6.54
C VAL A 74 -8.56 9.45 5.03
N ASP A 75 -9.61 9.67 4.25
CA ASP A 75 -9.53 9.59 2.79
C ASP A 75 -8.62 10.69 2.21
N ASN A 76 -8.70 11.91 2.72
CA ASN A 76 -7.80 12.99 2.30
C ASN A 76 -6.35 12.66 2.65
N LEU A 77 -6.11 12.11 3.83
CA LEU A 77 -4.77 11.71 4.26
C LEU A 77 -4.20 10.59 3.40
N LEU A 78 -5.04 9.65 2.99
CA LEU A 78 -4.61 8.58 2.07
C LEU A 78 -4.24 9.12 0.69
N PHE A 79 -4.96 10.12 0.19
CA PHE A 79 -4.59 10.78 -1.07
C PHE A 79 -3.24 11.50 -0.96
N ASP A 80 -3.01 12.22 0.14
CA ASP A 80 -1.74 12.90 0.38
C ASP A 80 -0.59 11.89 0.44
N MET A 81 -0.80 10.78 1.14
CA MET A 81 0.18 9.71 1.22
C MET A 81 0.44 9.09 -0.16
N ALA A 82 -0.60 8.91 -0.97
CA ALA A 82 -0.47 8.38 -2.32
C ALA A 82 0.45 9.25 -3.19
N GLU A 83 0.35 10.57 -3.06
CA GLU A 83 1.22 11.50 -3.78
C GLU A 83 2.69 11.34 -3.37
N HIS A 84 2.95 11.18 -2.07
CA HIS A 84 4.31 10.99 -1.56
C HIS A 84 4.89 9.63 -1.94
N VAL A 85 4.07 8.59 -1.88
CA VAL A 85 4.50 7.21 -2.18
C VAL A 85 4.79 7.03 -3.68
N GLY A 86 3.97 7.65 -4.54
CA GLY A 86 4.18 7.61 -5.99
C GLY A 86 3.85 6.27 -6.64
N LEU A 87 3.05 5.43 -5.99
CA LEU A 87 2.52 4.19 -6.57
C LEU A 87 1.11 4.41 -7.09
N GLU A 88 0.87 4.06 -8.34
CA GLU A 88 -0.45 4.15 -8.94
C GLU A 88 -1.46 3.29 -8.19
N GLU A 89 -1.06 2.09 -7.79
CA GLU A 89 -1.91 1.15 -7.03
C GLU A 89 -2.34 1.75 -5.70
N PHE A 90 -1.46 2.49 -5.03
CA PHE A 90 -1.78 3.18 -3.78
C PHE A 90 -2.82 4.29 -4.04
N TYR A 91 -2.64 5.06 -5.11
CA TYR A 91 -3.58 6.11 -5.48
C TYR A 91 -4.98 5.54 -5.77
N GLN A 92 -5.05 4.41 -6.49
CA GLN A 92 -6.30 3.71 -6.76
C GLN A 92 -6.97 3.26 -5.47
N PHE A 93 -6.20 2.74 -4.52
CA PHE A 93 -6.72 2.35 -3.21
C PHE A 93 -7.32 3.56 -2.48
N ALA A 94 -6.62 4.69 -2.47
CA ALA A 94 -7.13 5.92 -1.84
C ALA A 94 -8.45 6.37 -2.46
N GLN A 95 -8.58 6.30 -3.79
CA GLN A 95 -9.81 6.62 -4.50
C GLN A 95 -10.97 5.71 -4.09
N VAL A 96 -10.71 4.41 -4.01
CA VAL A 96 -11.72 3.41 -3.66
C VAL A 96 -12.19 3.61 -2.22
N ILE A 97 -11.29 3.91 -1.30
CA ILE A 97 -11.65 4.20 0.09
C ILE A 97 -12.52 5.47 0.17
N SER A 98 -12.18 6.50 -0.59
CA SER A 98 -12.97 7.73 -0.63
C SER A 98 -14.41 7.46 -1.12
N ILE A 99 -14.54 6.67 -2.19
CA ILE A 99 -15.83 6.30 -2.73
C ILE A 99 -16.63 5.46 -1.72
N ALA A 100 -16.00 4.46 -1.12
CA ALA A 100 -16.64 3.57 -0.14
C ALA A 100 -17.14 4.34 1.08
N LYS A 101 -16.37 5.32 1.54
CA LYS A 101 -16.74 6.15 2.69
C LYS A 101 -18.01 6.95 2.40
N LYS A 102 -18.16 7.46 1.17
CA LYS A 102 -19.32 8.25 0.75
C LYS A 102 -20.55 7.40 0.47
N SER A 103 -20.36 6.20 -0.08
CA SER A 103 -21.46 5.33 -0.50
C SER A 103 -21.83 4.25 0.53
N GLY A 104 -21.06 4.14 1.63
CA GLY A 104 -21.26 3.09 2.61
C GLY A 104 -20.83 1.71 2.13
N GLY A 105 -19.87 1.65 1.18
CA GLY A 105 -19.39 0.40 0.62
C GLY A 105 -18.69 -0.50 1.62
N ASN A 106 -18.57 -1.78 1.26
CA ASN A 106 -17.92 -2.80 2.09
C ASN A 106 -16.40 -2.72 1.98
N LEU A 107 -15.76 -2.15 3.00
CA LEU A 107 -14.31 -1.98 3.03
C LEU A 107 -13.55 -3.30 3.01
N ILE A 108 -14.10 -4.35 3.62
CA ILE A 108 -13.47 -5.69 3.65
C ILE A 108 -13.36 -6.24 2.24
N GLU A 109 -14.45 -6.23 1.49
CA GLU A 109 -14.49 -6.73 0.12
C GLU A 109 -13.54 -5.93 -0.79
N ILE A 110 -13.56 -4.60 -0.67
CA ILE A 110 -12.69 -3.70 -1.43
C ILE A 110 -11.22 -4.03 -1.16
N THR A 111 -10.87 -4.21 0.11
CA THR A 111 -9.51 -4.53 0.52
C THR A 111 -9.06 -5.89 -0.03
N GLU A 112 -9.92 -6.90 0.07
CA GLU A 112 -9.64 -8.24 -0.47
C GLU A 112 -9.40 -8.20 -1.98
N ASN A 113 -10.23 -7.47 -2.72
CA ASN A 113 -10.06 -7.31 -4.17
C ASN A 113 -8.75 -6.59 -4.50
N THR A 114 -8.39 -5.57 -3.74
CA THR A 114 -7.14 -4.83 -3.93
C THR A 114 -5.93 -5.74 -3.70
N ILE A 115 -5.96 -6.56 -2.65
CA ILE A 115 -4.89 -7.53 -2.35
C ILE A 115 -4.72 -8.50 -3.51
N GLU A 116 -5.81 -9.02 -4.04
CA GLU A 116 -5.78 -9.97 -5.16
C GLU A 116 -5.13 -9.34 -6.39
N HIS A 117 -5.55 -8.13 -6.76
CA HIS A 117 -4.97 -7.42 -7.89
C HIS A 117 -3.48 -7.14 -7.71
N LEU A 118 -3.08 -6.72 -6.52
CA LEU A 118 -1.67 -6.46 -6.21
C LEU A 118 -0.83 -7.74 -6.28
N SER A 119 -1.35 -8.83 -5.74
CA SER A 119 -0.66 -10.12 -5.76
C SER A 119 -0.44 -10.61 -7.18
N GLN A 120 -1.46 -10.48 -8.04
CA GLN A 120 -1.35 -10.85 -9.45
C GLN A 120 -0.35 -9.93 -10.18
N ALA A 121 -0.39 -8.64 -9.95
CA ALA A 121 0.52 -7.68 -10.59
C ALA A 121 1.97 -7.94 -10.20
N ILE A 122 2.25 -8.19 -8.93
CA ILE A 122 3.59 -8.51 -8.43
C ILE A 122 4.08 -9.82 -9.04
N GLN A 123 3.26 -10.86 -9.04
CA GLN A 123 3.60 -12.16 -9.61
C GLN A 123 3.91 -12.05 -11.10
N THR A 124 3.07 -11.36 -11.85
CA THR A 124 3.27 -11.15 -13.29
C THR A 124 4.59 -10.45 -13.57
N LYS A 125 4.92 -9.41 -12.82
CA LYS A 125 6.18 -8.67 -12.98
C LYS A 125 7.39 -9.53 -12.63
N GLU A 126 7.30 -10.34 -11.60
CA GLU A 126 8.37 -11.26 -11.22
C GLU A 126 8.57 -12.35 -12.29
N GLU A 127 7.48 -12.90 -12.85
CA GLU A 127 7.53 -13.88 -13.92
C GLU A 127 8.20 -13.32 -15.17
N ILE A 128 7.82 -12.11 -15.58
CA ILE A 128 8.41 -11.43 -16.74
C ILE A 128 9.91 -11.20 -16.49
N HIS A 129 10.28 -10.72 -15.33
CA HIS A 129 11.67 -10.48 -14.98
C HIS A 129 12.50 -11.76 -15.01
N THR A 130 11.96 -12.85 -14.46
CA THR A 130 12.60 -14.16 -14.47
C THR A 130 12.77 -14.69 -15.89
N MET A 131 11.76 -14.54 -16.74
CA MET A 131 11.83 -14.95 -18.15
C MET A 131 12.90 -14.19 -18.91
N ILE A 132 13.02 -12.89 -18.69
CA ILE A 132 14.06 -12.06 -19.32
C ILE A 132 15.44 -12.50 -18.84
N ALA A 133 15.62 -12.74 -17.56
CA ALA A 133 16.90 -13.20 -17.00
C ALA A 133 17.29 -14.57 -17.56
N ALA A 134 16.34 -15.49 -17.74
CA ALA A 134 16.60 -16.82 -18.27
C ALA A 134 17.04 -16.83 -19.72
N LYS A 135 16.68 -15.80 -20.50
CA LYS A 135 17.07 -15.69 -21.91
C LYS A 135 18.46 -15.07 -22.12
N GLN A 136 19.04 -14.53 -21.09
CA GLN A 136 20.41 -13.99 -21.13
C GLN A 136 21.43 -15.04 -20.77
#